data_6aaa0d7c6ad30b322de29d606ef67a51
#
_entry.id   6aaa0d7c6ad30b322de29d606ef67a51
#
_cell.length_a   1.000
_cell.length_b   1.000
_cell.length_c   1.000
_cell.angle_alpha   90.00
_cell.angle_beta   90.00
_cell.angle_gamma   90.00
#
_symmetry.space_group_name_H-M   'P 1'
#
loop_
_entity.id
_entity.type
_entity.pdbx_description
1 polymer ?
#
loop_
_entity_poly.entity_id
_entity_poly.type
_entity_poly.pdbx_seq_one_letter_code
_entity_poly.pdbx_strand_id
1 'polypeptide(L)'
;MAGATEVLVGSAKRWALVHELRGQAEPALRALLEKLSPVDLVLVEGYKREPHPKLEVYRASVGKPLMHPDDPAIVAIASDAPLPAARVPVVDIDNIDRVADILIRHAAPIAAVLAHAESR
;
A
#
# COMPACT_ATOMS: atom_id res chain seq x y z
N MET A 1 -10.41 23.18 -14.49
CA MET A 1 -10.35 23.20 -13.01
C MET A 1 -10.43 24.63 -12.50
N ALA A 2 -11.11 24.84 -11.39
CA ALA A 2 -11.30 26.19 -10.83
C ALA A 2 -10.06 26.79 -10.16
N GLY A 3 -8.93 26.10 -10.15
CA GLY A 3 -7.66 26.62 -9.66
C GLY A 3 -7.42 26.55 -8.16
N ALA A 4 -8.25 25.85 -7.40
CA ALA A 4 -8.03 25.65 -5.97
C ALA A 4 -6.81 24.78 -5.71
N THR A 5 -5.95 25.18 -4.77
CA THR A 5 -4.78 24.39 -4.34
C THR A 5 -5.20 23.24 -3.42
N GLU A 6 -6.17 23.48 -2.56
CA GLU A 6 -6.75 22.47 -1.70
C GLU A 6 -8.27 22.55 -1.72
N VAL A 7 -8.91 21.40 -1.58
CA VAL A 7 -10.37 21.30 -1.49
C VAL A 7 -10.72 20.46 -0.28
N LEU A 8 -11.52 21.02 0.62
CA LEU A 8 -12.06 20.32 1.78
C LEU A 8 -13.53 20.04 1.54
N VAL A 9 -13.90 18.78 1.59
CA VAL A 9 -15.29 18.33 1.45
C VAL A 9 -15.73 17.68 2.74
N GLY A 10 -16.83 18.13 3.30
CA GLY A 10 -17.33 17.60 4.57
C GLY A 10 -18.80 17.27 4.55
N SER A 11 -19.18 16.30 5.35
CA SER A 11 -20.56 15.90 5.62
C SER A 11 -20.71 15.49 7.07
N ALA A 12 -21.92 15.12 7.49
CA ALA A 12 -22.17 14.65 8.85
C ALA A 12 -21.43 13.33 9.20
N LYS A 13 -20.96 12.60 8.21
CA LYS A 13 -20.37 11.25 8.40
C LYS A 13 -18.90 11.16 8.02
N ARG A 14 -18.41 12.04 7.12
CA ARG A 14 -17.01 11.99 6.65
C ARG A 14 -16.57 13.31 6.06
N TRP A 15 -15.28 13.50 5.99
CA TRP A 15 -14.69 14.61 5.27
C TRP A 15 -13.44 14.15 4.54
N ALA A 16 -13.04 14.90 3.52
CA ALA A 16 -11.84 14.64 2.75
C ALA A 16 -11.13 15.94 2.43
N LEU A 17 -9.81 15.94 2.52
CA LEU A 17 -8.95 17.03 2.09
C LEU A 17 -8.15 16.57 0.88
N VAL A 18 -8.28 17.29 -0.24
CA VAL A 18 -7.54 17.01 -1.48
C VAL A 18 -6.56 18.15 -1.72
N HIS A 19 -5.28 17.80 -1.89
CA HIS A 19 -4.22 18.74 -2.21
C HIS A 19 -3.75 18.52 -3.65
N GLU A 20 -3.79 19.59 -4.46
CA GLU A 20 -3.30 19.54 -5.84
C GLU A 20 -1.79 19.81 -5.86
N LEU A 21 -1.02 18.89 -6.43
CA LEU A 21 0.44 19.00 -6.47
C LEU A 21 0.95 20.07 -7.45
N ARG A 22 0.22 20.32 -8.53
CA ARG A 22 0.56 21.36 -9.53
C ARG A 22 2.00 21.27 -10.02
N GLY A 23 2.45 20.08 -10.38
CA GLY A 23 3.81 19.85 -10.86
C GLY A 23 4.84 19.65 -9.75
N GLN A 24 4.46 19.80 -8.47
CA GLN A 24 5.34 19.42 -7.36
C GLN A 24 5.52 17.91 -7.32
N ALA A 25 6.65 17.48 -6.77
CA ALA A 25 6.93 16.05 -6.63
C ALA A 25 5.89 15.35 -5.76
N GLU A 26 5.65 14.06 -6.05
CA GLU A 26 4.84 13.20 -5.20
C GLU A 26 5.39 13.24 -3.76
N PRO A 27 4.54 13.46 -2.75
CA PRO A 27 5.00 13.48 -1.37
C PRO A 27 5.54 12.12 -0.95
N ALA A 28 6.58 12.11 -0.13
CA ALA A 28 7.09 10.89 0.45
C ALA A 28 6.03 10.20 1.31
N LEU A 29 6.04 8.87 1.36
CA LEU A 29 5.10 8.10 2.19
C LEU A 29 5.11 8.59 3.65
N ARG A 30 6.29 8.90 4.20
CA ARG A 30 6.43 9.46 5.54
C ARG A 30 5.54 10.69 5.75
N ALA A 31 5.61 11.65 4.83
CA ALA A 31 4.85 12.88 4.94
C ALA A 31 3.34 12.65 4.96
N LEU A 32 2.87 11.65 4.24
CA LEU A 32 1.46 11.27 4.24
C LEU A 32 1.06 10.53 5.51
N LEU A 33 1.90 9.61 5.99
CA LEU A 33 1.64 8.86 7.23
C LEU A 33 1.55 9.80 8.45
N GLU A 34 2.37 10.84 8.48
CA GLU A 34 2.35 11.83 9.56
C GLU A 34 1.04 12.65 9.63
N LYS A 35 0.27 12.67 8.55
CA LYS A 35 -1.03 13.35 8.51
C LYS A 35 -2.17 12.52 9.08
N LEU A 36 -1.96 11.22 9.27
CA LEU A 36 -3.01 10.33 9.77
C LEU A 36 -3.11 10.40 11.29
N SER A 37 -4.33 10.34 11.79
CA SER A 37 -4.58 10.13 13.20
C SER A 37 -4.20 8.69 13.58
N PRO A 38 -3.87 8.41 14.86
CA PRO A 38 -3.59 7.05 15.31
C PRO A 38 -4.74 6.10 15.00
N VAL A 39 -4.43 4.97 14.42
CA VAL A 39 -5.38 3.89 14.08
C VAL A 39 -4.70 2.54 14.32
N ASP A 40 -5.49 1.48 14.40
CA ASP A 40 -4.97 0.14 14.65
C ASP A 40 -4.20 -0.43 13.46
N LEU A 41 -4.58 -0.08 12.23
CA LEU A 41 -3.95 -0.57 11.01
C LEU A 41 -4.04 0.50 9.91
N VAL A 42 -2.93 0.73 9.22
CA VAL A 42 -2.87 1.57 8.02
C VAL A 42 -2.65 0.68 6.81
N LEU A 43 -3.50 0.79 5.82
CA LEU A 43 -3.31 0.15 4.52
C LEU A 43 -2.82 1.20 3.52
N VAL A 44 -1.71 0.89 2.87
CA VAL A 44 -1.11 1.76 1.85
C VAL A 44 -1.31 1.11 0.49
N GLU A 45 -1.98 1.81 -0.40
CA GLU A 45 -2.13 1.42 -1.79
C GLU A 45 -1.18 2.26 -2.64
N GLY A 46 -0.45 1.63 -3.54
CA GLY A 46 0.64 2.29 -4.26
C GLY A 46 1.95 2.25 -3.48
N TYR A 47 2.86 3.20 -3.73
CA TYR A 47 4.18 3.28 -3.07
C TYR A 47 4.97 1.97 -3.16
N LYS A 48 5.03 1.39 -4.35
CA LYS A 48 5.62 0.05 -4.59
C LYS A 48 7.09 -0.06 -4.23
N ARG A 49 7.82 1.04 -4.21
CA ARG A 49 9.27 1.08 -3.98
C ARG A 49 9.66 1.28 -2.52
N GLU A 50 8.69 1.54 -1.66
CA GLU A 50 8.96 1.72 -0.22
C GLU A 50 9.22 0.35 0.45
N PRO A 51 10.04 0.30 1.51
CA PRO A 51 10.50 -0.97 2.10
C PRO A 51 9.52 -1.62 3.09
N HIS A 52 8.32 -1.10 3.23
CA HIS A 52 7.33 -1.71 4.13
C HIS A 52 6.87 -3.08 3.62
N PRO A 53 6.42 -3.99 4.50
CA PRO A 53 5.87 -5.27 4.08
C PRO A 53 4.69 -5.10 3.13
N LYS A 54 4.69 -5.89 2.05
CA LYS A 54 3.69 -5.77 0.98
C LYS A 54 3.05 -7.11 0.67
N LEU A 55 1.79 -7.05 0.27
CA LEU A 55 1.09 -8.14 -0.39
C LEU A 55 0.97 -7.76 -1.87
N GLU A 56 1.49 -8.60 -2.74
CA GLU A 56 1.31 -8.40 -4.18
C GLU A 56 -0.02 -8.99 -4.63
N VAL A 57 -0.77 -8.23 -5.43
CA VAL A 57 -1.99 -8.70 -6.08
C VAL A 57 -1.68 -9.04 -7.52
N TYR A 58 -1.98 -10.28 -7.91
CA TYR A 58 -1.71 -10.78 -9.26
C TYR A 58 -2.99 -11.31 -9.91
N ARG A 59 -3.20 -10.87 -11.14
CA ARG A 59 -4.24 -11.41 -12.03
C ARG A 59 -3.60 -11.80 -13.35
N ALA A 60 -3.75 -13.06 -13.73
CA ALA A 60 -3.17 -13.60 -14.95
C ALA A 60 -3.62 -12.82 -16.20
N SER A 61 -4.85 -12.35 -16.23
CA SER A 61 -5.42 -11.61 -17.36
C SER A 61 -4.79 -10.24 -17.59
N VAL A 62 -4.13 -9.66 -16.59
CA VAL A 62 -3.45 -8.36 -16.70
C VAL A 62 -2.14 -8.48 -17.49
N GLY A 63 -1.50 -9.65 -17.47
CA GLY A 63 -0.30 -9.93 -18.27
C GLY A 63 0.97 -9.23 -17.79
N LYS A 64 0.99 -8.63 -16.61
CA LYS A 64 2.20 -8.02 -16.05
C LYS A 64 3.02 -9.06 -15.29
N PRO A 65 4.37 -8.96 -15.34
CA PRO A 65 5.22 -9.85 -14.56
C PRO A 65 5.05 -9.59 -13.06
N LEU A 66 5.33 -10.63 -12.25
CA LEU A 66 5.37 -10.49 -10.80
C LEU A 66 6.50 -9.57 -10.36
N MET A 67 6.25 -8.77 -9.36
CA MET A 67 7.28 -7.95 -8.70
C MET A 67 8.05 -8.76 -7.65
N HIS A 68 7.43 -9.78 -7.09
CA HIS A 68 7.97 -10.58 -6.00
C HIS A 68 9.43 -11.02 -6.17
N PRO A 69 9.90 -11.51 -7.33
CA PRO A 69 11.28 -11.98 -7.45
C PRO A 69 12.31 -10.89 -7.16
N ASP A 70 11.97 -9.63 -7.39
CA ASP A 70 12.88 -8.49 -7.27
C ASP A 70 12.62 -7.62 -6.03
N ASP A 71 11.59 -7.94 -5.24
CA ASP A 71 11.23 -7.16 -4.04
C ASP A 71 11.09 -8.09 -2.82
N PRO A 72 12.11 -8.13 -1.94
CA PRO A 72 12.06 -8.97 -0.75
C PRO A 72 11.06 -8.50 0.30
N ALA A 73 10.50 -7.30 0.19
CA ALA A 73 9.46 -6.81 1.08
C ALA A 73 8.09 -7.41 0.78
N ILE A 74 7.92 -8.05 -0.37
CA ILE A 74 6.68 -8.77 -0.69
C ILE A 74 6.65 -10.07 0.11
N VAL A 75 5.71 -10.16 1.04
CA VAL A 75 5.60 -11.29 2.00
C VAL A 75 4.63 -12.36 1.55
N ALA A 76 3.75 -12.05 0.62
CA ALA A 76 2.76 -12.99 0.07
C ALA A 76 2.19 -12.45 -1.24
N ILE A 77 1.52 -13.31 -1.99
CA ILE A 77 0.85 -12.95 -3.24
C ILE A 77 -0.60 -13.42 -3.15
N ALA A 78 -1.54 -12.51 -3.44
CA ALA A 78 -2.93 -12.84 -3.66
C ALA A 78 -3.14 -12.98 -5.17
N SER A 79 -3.53 -14.16 -5.63
CA SER A 79 -3.54 -14.51 -7.05
C SER A 79 -4.82 -15.21 -7.46
N ASP A 80 -5.24 -14.98 -8.70
CA ASP A 80 -6.33 -15.73 -9.34
C ASP A 80 -5.83 -16.97 -10.09
N ALA A 81 -4.52 -17.25 -10.07
CA ALA A 81 -3.91 -18.37 -10.76
C ALA A 81 -2.83 -19.03 -9.91
N PRO A 82 -2.53 -20.33 -10.12
CA PRO A 82 -1.38 -20.97 -9.48
C PRO A 82 -0.06 -20.31 -9.88
N LEU A 83 0.85 -20.16 -8.91
CA LEU A 83 2.18 -19.59 -9.12
C LEU A 83 3.23 -20.52 -8.49
N PRO A 84 3.53 -21.67 -9.13
CA PRO A 84 4.38 -22.71 -8.53
C PRO A 84 5.83 -22.28 -8.29
N ALA A 85 6.31 -21.28 -8.99
CA ALA A 85 7.67 -20.77 -8.81
C ALA A 85 7.77 -19.69 -7.71
N ALA A 86 6.69 -19.29 -7.09
CA ALA A 86 6.71 -18.28 -6.03
C ALA A 86 7.45 -18.80 -4.79
N ARG A 87 8.24 -17.92 -4.17
CA ARG A 87 9.01 -18.22 -2.95
C ARG A 87 8.33 -17.74 -1.67
N VAL A 88 7.16 -17.17 -1.80
CA VAL A 88 6.32 -16.71 -0.70
C VAL A 88 4.96 -17.39 -0.79
N PRO A 89 4.17 -17.40 0.29
CA PRO A 89 2.83 -17.95 0.24
C PRO A 89 1.98 -17.30 -0.84
N VAL A 90 1.24 -18.12 -1.58
CA VAL A 90 0.28 -17.68 -2.58
C VAL A 90 -1.12 -18.04 -2.06
N VAL A 91 -1.99 -17.06 -1.98
CA VAL A 91 -3.37 -17.23 -1.54
C VAL A 91 -4.34 -16.85 -2.64
N ASP A 92 -5.52 -17.45 -2.64
CA ASP A 92 -6.58 -17.11 -3.56
C ASP A 92 -7.01 -15.65 -3.33
N ILE A 93 -7.03 -14.86 -4.40
CA ILE A 93 -7.42 -13.45 -4.33
C ILE A 93 -8.83 -13.24 -3.78
N ASP A 94 -9.70 -14.23 -3.95
CA ASP A 94 -11.08 -14.18 -3.45
C ASP A 94 -11.23 -14.67 -2.00
N ASN A 95 -10.17 -15.22 -1.42
CA ASN A 95 -10.16 -15.62 -0.01
C ASN A 95 -9.84 -14.43 0.88
N ILE A 96 -10.85 -13.61 1.12
CA ILE A 96 -10.73 -12.35 1.86
C ILE A 96 -10.19 -12.56 3.28
N ASP A 97 -10.63 -13.61 3.95
CA ASP A 97 -10.19 -13.90 5.33
C ASP A 97 -8.69 -14.18 5.40
N ARG A 98 -8.16 -14.95 4.47
CA ARG A 98 -6.72 -15.23 4.40
C ARG A 98 -5.90 -14.01 4.02
N VAL A 99 -6.40 -13.21 3.08
CA VAL A 99 -5.75 -11.95 2.71
C VAL A 99 -5.67 -11.01 3.90
N ALA A 100 -6.77 -10.83 4.62
CA ALA A 100 -6.81 -10.01 5.82
C ALA A 100 -5.86 -10.51 6.91
N ASP A 101 -5.82 -11.81 7.12
CA ASP A 101 -4.94 -12.46 8.10
C ASP A 101 -3.46 -12.18 7.81
N ILE A 102 -3.06 -12.30 6.56
CA ILE A 102 -1.70 -12.00 6.11
C ILE A 102 -1.34 -10.53 6.34
N LEU A 103 -2.23 -9.62 5.99
CA LEU A 103 -2.00 -8.19 6.17
C LEU A 103 -1.82 -7.85 7.66
N ILE A 104 -2.65 -8.39 8.52
CA ILE A 104 -2.56 -8.15 9.97
C ILE A 104 -1.27 -8.73 10.55
N ARG A 105 -0.90 -9.96 10.18
CA ARG A 105 0.30 -10.63 10.70
C ARG A 105 1.59 -9.97 10.28
N HIS A 106 1.65 -9.41 9.09
CA HIS A 106 2.88 -8.85 8.53
C HIS A 106 2.95 -7.33 8.62
N ALA A 107 1.93 -6.67 9.15
CA ALA A 107 1.95 -5.23 9.37
C ALA A 107 3.14 -4.85 10.28
N ALA A 108 3.93 -3.90 9.83
CA ALA A 108 5.04 -3.36 10.62
C ALA A 108 4.57 -2.14 11.41
N PRO A 109 5.14 -1.88 12.61
CA PRO A 109 4.89 -0.63 13.31
C PRO A 109 5.24 0.57 12.43
N ILE A 110 4.42 1.61 12.46
CA ILE A 110 4.66 2.83 11.69
C ILE A 110 6.04 3.41 11.99
N ALA A 111 6.46 3.39 13.26
CA ALA A 111 7.79 3.88 13.65
C ALA A 111 8.93 3.16 12.92
N ALA A 112 8.81 1.85 12.70
CA ALA A 112 9.81 1.08 11.95
C ALA A 112 9.83 1.46 10.47
N VAL A 113 8.67 1.68 9.87
CA VAL A 113 8.56 2.11 8.48
C VAL A 113 9.15 3.50 8.29
N LEU A 114 8.87 4.44 9.20
CA LEU A 114 9.40 5.80 9.17
C LEU A 114 10.93 5.82 9.34
N ALA A 115 11.48 4.98 10.22
CA ALA A 115 12.93 4.87 10.41
C ALA A 115 13.66 4.41 9.14
N HIS A 116 13.08 3.49 8.37
CA HIS A 116 13.65 3.06 7.09
C HIS A 116 13.58 4.15 6.02
N ALA A 117 12.52 4.95 6.02
CA ALA A 117 12.38 6.05 5.09
C ALA A 117 13.41 7.16 5.32
N GLU A 118 13.88 7.34 6.54
CA GLU A 118 14.92 8.33 6.88
C GLU A 118 16.33 7.94 6.41
N SER A 119 16.58 6.65 6.24
CA SER A 119 17.90 6.15 5.83
C SER A 119 18.13 6.19 4.32
N ARG A 120 17.21 6.69 3.57
CA ARG A 120 17.29 6.92 2.12
C ARG A 120 17.53 8.41 1.83
#